data_a2480ec7c97a3b880fa9d81dd1ab9497
#
_entry.id   a2480ec7c97a3b880fa9d81dd1ab9497
#
_cell.length_a   1.000
_cell.length_b   1.000
_cell.length_c   1.000
_cell.angle_alpha   90.00
_cell.angle_beta   90.00
_cell.angle_gamma   90.00
#
_symmetry.space_group_name_H-M   'P 1'
#
loop_
_entity.id
_entity.type
_entity.pdbx_description
1 polymer ?
#
loop_
_entity_poly.entity_id
_entity_poly.type
_entity_poly.pdbx_seq_one_letter_code
_entity_poly.pdbx_strand_id
1 'polypeptide(L)'
;MSIIFDVYGREVLDSRGNPTVEVEVTLDDGSFARAIVPSGASTGAFEAVELRDGDKDRYLGKGVQKAVAHVNEEIAEAIIGMDARDQRAIDAEMIDVDGTPNKGNLGANAVLGASLACARAAARSSELPLYRYVGGANAHVLPTPMMNILNGGVHADNNVDFQEFMIMPVGAESFAEGLRWCAEIYHTLKKVLHEAGLGGGVGDEGGFAPNLKTNEEPLKYIVQACEAAGYKPGSDIMFAMDPASTEYYDAERGMYCLAGEGVEYTSEQMVDYWEKLVDKYPIISIEDGMAEEDWDGWKLLTDRIGDRVQLVGDDLFVTNTERLKKGIEMGVANAILVKVNQIGSLTEALEAIEMAKEAGYACVMSHRSGESEDTTIADLAVAMNTGQIKTGAPCRSDRIAKYNQLIRIEEELGMSGAYAGKDAFYNIK
;
A
#
# COMPACT_ATOMS: atom_id res chain seq x y z
N MET A 1 -21.34 -15.55 21.65
CA MET A 1 -21.66 -14.63 20.52
C MET A 1 -21.04 -13.31 20.90
N SER A 2 -20.45 -12.64 19.95
CA SER A 2 -19.80 -11.33 20.15
C SER A 2 -20.67 -10.29 19.42
N ILE A 3 -21.77 -9.91 20.05
CA ILE A 3 -22.79 -9.08 19.39
C ILE A 3 -22.34 -7.62 19.39
N ILE A 4 -22.45 -6.95 18.25
CA ILE A 4 -22.20 -5.53 18.12
C ILE A 4 -23.24 -4.77 18.95
N PHE A 5 -22.76 -4.05 19.96
CA PHE A 5 -23.58 -3.28 20.89
C PHE A 5 -23.63 -1.80 20.53
N ASP A 6 -22.51 -1.24 20.08
CA ASP A 6 -22.38 0.17 19.71
C ASP A 6 -21.39 0.37 18.58
N VAL A 7 -21.65 1.33 17.72
CA VAL A 7 -20.80 1.76 16.61
C VAL A 7 -20.70 3.28 16.63
N TYR A 8 -19.49 3.81 16.75
CA TYR A 8 -19.28 5.24 16.88
C TYR A 8 -18.18 5.74 15.94
N GLY A 9 -18.54 6.66 15.05
CA GLY A 9 -17.62 7.34 14.13
C GLY A 9 -17.21 8.70 14.63
N ARG A 10 -15.96 9.08 14.39
CA ARG A 10 -15.45 10.45 14.63
C ARG A 10 -14.49 10.89 13.53
N GLU A 11 -14.35 12.20 13.40
CA GLU A 11 -13.35 12.80 12.54
C GLU A 11 -12.04 12.95 13.31
N VAL A 12 -10.93 12.44 12.73
CA VAL A 12 -9.56 12.59 13.25
C VAL A 12 -8.66 13.13 12.14
N LEU A 13 -7.37 13.35 12.41
CA LEU A 13 -6.43 13.85 11.40
C LEU A 13 -5.48 12.75 10.94
N ASP A 14 -5.19 12.72 9.64
CA ASP A 14 -4.17 11.89 9.04
C ASP A 14 -2.75 12.50 9.19
N SER A 15 -1.72 11.82 8.70
CA SER A 15 -0.31 12.23 8.74
C SER A 15 -0.01 13.53 7.98
N ARG A 16 -0.92 13.99 7.14
CA ARG A 16 -0.84 15.25 6.40
C ARG A 16 -1.65 16.38 7.07
N GLY A 17 -2.32 16.09 8.19
CA GLY A 17 -3.23 17.04 8.88
C GLY A 17 -4.57 17.21 8.17
N ASN A 18 -4.95 16.30 7.25
CA ASN A 18 -6.28 16.30 6.67
C ASN A 18 -7.23 15.42 7.51
N PRO A 19 -8.53 15.78 7.57
CA PRO A 19 -9.52 14.94 8.23
C PRO A 19 -9.64 13.56 7.61
N THR A 20 -9.85 12.56 8.46
CA THR A 20 -10.22 11.19 8.08
C THR A 20 -11.19 10.59 9.09
N VAL A 21 -11.73 9.41 8.80
CA VAL A 21 -12.71 8.71 9.63
C VAL A 21 -12.01 7.74 10.57
N GLU A 22 -12.32 7.82 11.86
CA GLU A 22 -12.07 6.76 12.85
C GLU A 22 -13.41 6.16 13.27
N VAL A 23 -13.52 4.83 13.28
CA VAL A 23 -14.68 4.11 13.77
C VAL A 23 -14.29 3.26 14.98
N GLU A 24 -15.12 3.28 16.00
CA GLU A 24 -15.03 2.45 17.20
C GLU A 24 -16.24 1.52 17.28
N VAL A 25 -15.99 0.24 17.54
CA VAL A 25 -17.04 -0.78 17.73
C VAL A 25 -16.90 -1.39 19.11
N THR A 26 -18.01 -1.42 19.86
CA THR A 26 -18.11 -2.06 21.18
C THR A 26 -19.03 -3.27 21.09
N LEU A 27 -18.62 -4.38 21.70
CA LEU A 27 -19.38 -5.63 21.75
C LEU A 27 -20.09 -5.82 23.10
N ASP A 28 -21.07 -6.72 23.15
CA ASP A 28 -21.87 -7.03 24.34
C ASP A 28 -21.07 -7.64 25.51
N ASP A 29 -19.88 -8.21 25.22
CA ASP A 29 -18.95 -8.70 26.21
C ASP A 29 -18.02 -7.63 26.79
N GLY A 30 -18.14 -6.37 26.32
CA GLY A 30 -17.30 -5.24 26.70
C GLY A 30 -16.00 -5.11 25.89
N SER A 31 -15.72 -6.01 24.96
CA SER A 31 -14.62 -5.85 24.01
C SER A 31 -14.90 -4.66 23.10
N PHE A 32 -13.87 -3.83 22.86
CA PHE A 32 -13.97 -2.72 21.92
C PHE A 32 -12.70 -2.57 21.10
N ALA A 33 -12.84 -2.05 19.92
CA ALA A 33 -11.70 -1.68 19.07
C ALA A 33 -12.06 -0.52 18.16
N ARG A 34 -11.02 0.10 17.59
CA ARG A 34 -11.16 1.17 16.62
C ARG A 34 -10.22 0.96 15.44
N ALA A 35 -10.59 1.56 14.32
CA ALA A 35 -9.78 1.62 13.12
C ALA A 35 -9.84 3.01 12.51
N ILE A 36 -8.70 3.48 11.98
CA ILE A 36 -8.58 4.76 11.27
C ILE A 36 -8.36 4.47 9.80
N VAL A 37 -9.13 5.13 8.94
CA VAL A 37 -9.08 4.92 7.49
C VAL A 37 -7.97 5.78 6.88
N PRO A 38 -7.06 5.22 6.07
CA PRO A 38 -6.05 5.98 5.34
C PRO A 38 -6.65 6.68 4.11
N SER A 39 -5.91 7.67 3.55
CA SER A 39 -6.35 8.50 2.43
C SER A 39 -5.25 8.68 1.39
N GLY A 40 -5.56 8.58 0.09
CA GLY A 40 -4.59 8.78 -0.99
C GLY A 40 -4.30 10.26 -1.31
N ALA A 41 -3.13 10.54 -1.90
CA ALA A 41 -2.83 11.79 -2.59
C ALA A 41 -3.12 11.66 -4.09
N SER A 42 -2.54 10.64 -4.73
CA SER A 42 -2.97 10.12 -6.02
C SER A 42 -4.05 9.07 -5.82
N THR A 43 -5.02 9.00 -6.72
CA THR A 43 -6.12 8.02 -6.66
C THR A 43 -6.39 7.49 -8.06
N GLY A 44 -6.40 6.17 -8.22
CA GLY A 44 -6.83 5.52 -9.46
C GLY A 44 -8.29 5.87 -9.79
N ALA A 45 -8.60 6.02 -11.08
CA ALA A 45 -9.93 6.44 -11.54
C ALA A 45 -11.06 5.48 -11.13
N PHE A 46 -10.71 4.25 -10.78
CA PHE A 46 -11.65 3.17 -10.46
C PHE A 46 -11.72 2.82 -8.97
N GLU A 47 -11.10 3.62 -8.10
CA GLU A 47 -11.20 3.43 -6.64
C GLU A 47 -12.62 3.66 -6.13
N ALA A 48 -12.98 2.99 -5.03
CA ALA A 48 -14.20 3.29 -4.29
C ALA A 48 -14.18 4.72 -3.73
N VAL A 49 -15.35 5.32 -3.56
CA VAL A 49 -15.49 6.76 -3.24
C VAL A 49 -15.06 7.06 -1.81
N GLU A 50 -13.99 7.84 -1.65
CA GLU A 50 -13.71 8.51 -0.39
C GLU A 50 -14.65 9.72 -0.25
N LEU A 51 -15.65 9.62 0.64
CA LEU A 51 -16.65 10.67 0.79
C LEU A 51 -16.07 11.86 1.56
N ARG A 52 -16.05 13.03 0.90
CA ARG A 52 -15.63 14.32 1.44
C ARG A 52 -16.80 15.29 1.50
N ASP A 53 -16.82 16.19 2.48
CA ASP A 53 -17.91 17.15 2.69
C ASP A 53 -18.04 18.17 1.55
N GLY A 54 -16.91 18.58 0.95
CA GLY A 54 -16.83 19.59 -0.10
C GLY A 54 -17.03 21.03 0.39
N ASP A 55 -17.24 21.23 1.69
CA ASP A 55 -17.40 22.55 2.31
C ASP A 55 -16.05 23.27 2.38
N LYS A 56 -15.87 24.29 1.54
CA LYS A 56 -14.63 25.06 1.44
C LYS A 56 -14.28 25.86 2.69
N ASP A 57 -15.26 26.19 3.52
CA ASP A 57 -15.07 26.95 4.75
C ASP A 57 -14.57 26.08 5.91
N ARG A 58 -14.59 24.74 5.71
CA ARG A 58 -14.13 23.76 6.69
C ARG A 58 -13.10 22.81 6.07
N TYR A 59 -11.88 22.78 6.63
CA TYR A 59 -10.76 21.98 6.13
C TYR A 59 -10.55 22.08 4.59
N LEU A 60 -10.82 23.24 4.02
CA LEU A 60 -10.67 23.50 2.58
C LEU A 60 -11.46 22.53 1.68
N GLY A 61 -12.59 22.02 2.18
CA GLY A 61 -13.43 21.04 1.47
C GLY A 61 -13.14 19.58 1.80
N LYS A 62 -12.09 19.30 2.59
CA LYS A 62 -11.63 17.93 2.89
C LYS A 62 -12.27 17.31 4.14
N GLY A 63 -13.24 17.97 4.80
CA GLY A 63 -13.97 17.43 5.95
C GLY A 63 -14.62 16.08 5.64
N VAL A 64 -14.90 15.27 6.67
CA VAL A 64 -15.52 13.93 6.55
C VAL A 64 -16.75 13.78 7.46
N GLN A 65 -17.41 14.88 7.82
CA GLN A 65 -18.56 14.84 8.71
C GLN A 65 -19.75 14.05 8.13
N LYS A 66 -19.95 14.07 6.80
CA LYS A 66 -20.97 13.25 6.14
C LYS A 66 -20.69 11.76 6.33
N ALA A 67 -19.45 11.32 6.07
CA ALA A 67 -19.05 9.93 6.27
C ALA A 67 -19.18 9.52 7.76
N VAL A 68 -18.81 10.40 8.68
CA VAL A 68 -19.00 10.19 10.13
C VAL A 68 -20.48 10.09 10.50
N ALA A 69 -21.36 10.90 9.91
CA ALA A 69 -22.81 10.80 10.11
C ALA A 69 -23.33 9.43 9.64
N HIS A 70 -22.94 8.99 8.43
CA HIS A 70 -23.32 7.68 7.91
C HIS A 70 -22.85 6.52 8.80
N VAL A 71 -21.69 6.63 9.45
CA VAL A 71 -21.24 5.64 10.44
C VAL A 71 -22.18 5.61 11.64
N ASN A 72 -22.55 6.80 12.17
CA ASN A 72 -23.32 6.93 13.40
C ASN A 72 -24.83 6.69 13.20
N GLU A 73 -25.31 6.73 11.98
CA GLU A 73 -26.73 6.58 11.61
C GLU A 73 -26.95 5.29 10.82
N GLU A 74 -26.82 5.30 9.50
CA GLU A 74 -27.19 4.18 8.61
C GLU A 74 -26.36 2.91 8.89
N ILE A 75 -25.03 3.01 9.03
CA ILE A 75 -24.17 1.85 9.27
C ILE A 75 -24.45 1.28 10.67
N ALA A 76 -24.53 2.15 11.70
CA ALA A 76 -24.83 1.69 13.06
C ALA A 76 -26.18 0.99 13.14
N GLU A 77 -27.23 1.55 12.49
CA GLU A 77 -28.56 0.92 12.44
C GLU A 77 -28.53 -0.47 11.77
N ALA A 78 -27.74 -0.61 10.71
CA ALA A 78 -27.66 -1.84 9.95
C ALA A 78 -26.93 -2.97 10.70
N ILE A 79 -25.80 -2.68 11.40
CA ILE A 79 -24.94 -3.73 11.92
C ILE A 79 -25.04 -3.96 13.44
N ILE A 80 -25.63 -3.04 14.22
CA ILE A 80 -25.91 -3.28 15.64
C ILE A 80 -26.83 -4.49 15.81
N GLY A 81 -26.43 -5.43 16.67
CA GLY A 81 -27.12 -6.70 16.91
C GLY A 81 -26.59 -7.88 16.07
N MET A 82 -25.72 -7.64 15.09
CA MET A 82 -25.03 -8.70 14.35
C MET A 82 -23.89 -9.32 15.18
N ASP A 83 -23.50 -10.55 14.86
CA ASP A 83 -22.32 -11.16 15.44
C ASP A 83 -21.05 -10.62 14.74
N ALA A 84 -20.21 -9.91 15.48
CA ALA A 84 -18.97 -9.30 14.96
C ALA A 84 -18.00 -10.30 14.32
N ARG A 85 -18.15 -11.60 14.58
CA ARG A 85 -17.33 -12.65 13.99
C ARG A 85 -17.77 -13.05 12.58
N ASP A 86 -18.96 -12.64 12.16
CA ASP A 86 -19.46 -12.88 10.81
C ASP A 86 -19.13 -11.69 9.90
N GLN A 87 -17.81 -11.49 9.66
CA GLN A 87 -17.28 -10.36 8.88
C GLN A 87 -17.94 -10.25 7.51
N ARG A 88 -18.15 -11.39 6.82
CA ARG A 88 -18.74 -11.38 5.48
C ARG A 88 -20.18 -10.90 5.48
N ALA A 89 -20.96 -11.26 6.49
CA ALA A 89 -22.33 -10.79 6.61
C ALA A 89 -22.38 -9.29 6.94
N ILE A 90 -21.49 -8.80 7.82
CA ILE A 90 -21.38 -7.38 8.18
C ILE A 90 -21.04 -6.53 6.95
N ASP A 91 -19.98 -6.93 6.22
CA ASP A 91 -19.55 -6.20 5.03
C ASP A 91 -20.62 -6.22 3.94
N ALA A 92 -21.29 -7.37 3.73
CA ALA A 92 -22.37 -7.49 2.77
C ALA A 92 -23.58 -6.59 3.13
N GLU A 93 -23.96 -6.52 4.40
CA GLU A 93 -25.04 -5.63 4.89
C GLU A 93 -24.72 -4.16 4.61
N MET A 94 -23.50 -3.71 4.93
CA MET A 94 -23.09 -2.32 4.68
C MET A 94 -23.04 -1.99 3.17
N ILE A 95 -22.61 -2.93 2.34
CA ILE A 95 -22.59 -2.78 0.88
C ILE A 95 -24.01 -2.71 0.32
N ASP A 96 -24.94 -3.52 0.84
CA ASP A 96 -26.34 -3.53 0.42
C ASP A 96 -27.05 -2.21 0.81
N VAL A 97 -26.77 -1.69 2.00
CA VAL A 97 -27.26 -0.37 2.45
C VAL A 97 -26.72 0.77 1.59
N ASP A 98 -25.44 0.73 1.18
CA ASP A 98 -24.90 1.71 0.22
C ASP A 98 -25.59 1.62 -1.14
N GLY A 99 -25.77 0.43 -1.66
CA GLY A 99 -26.49 0.14 -2.91
C GLY A 99 -25.81 0.64 -4.19
N THR A 100 -24.54 1.09 -4.13
CA THR A 100 -23.77 1.53 -5.30
C THR A 100 -22.53 0.66 -5.52
N PRO A 101 -22.04 0.51 -6.77
CA PRO A 101 -20.88 -0.34 -7.05
C PRO A 101 -19.57 0.14 -6.38
N ASN A 102 -19.47 1.44 -6.12
CA ASN A 102 -18.24 2.09 -5.62
C ASN A 102 -18.43 2.73 -4.24
N LYS A 103 -19.45 2.35 -3.48
CA LYS A 103 -19.77 2.89 -2.13
C LYS A 103 -19.97 4.40 -2.12
N GLY A 104 -20.58 4.92 -3.19
CA GLY A 104 -20.75 6.36 -3.42
C GLY A 104 -21.78 7.04 -2.52
N ASN A 105 -22.70 6.30 -1.91
CA ASN A 105 -23.73 6.85 -1.04
C ASN A 105 -23.22 7.02 0.40
N LEU A 106 -22.71 5.97 1.03
CA LEU A 106 -22.18 6.01 2.39
C LEU A 106 -20.75 6.52 2.47
N GLY A 107 -19.96 6.25 1.44
CA GLY A 107 -18.52 6.47 1.37
C GLY A 107 -17.72 5.24 1.78
N ALA A 108 -16.75 4.85 0.94
CA ALA A 108 -15.85 3.73 1.23
C ALA A 108 -15.07 3.93 2.54
N ASN A 109 -14.77 5.18 2.91
CA ASN A 109 -14.13 5.51 4.18
C ASN A 109 -15.02 5.20 5.39
N ALA A 110 -16.33 5.43 5.32
CA ALA A 110 -17.27 5.05 6.38
C ALA A 110 -17.41 3.51 6.50
N VAL A 111 -17.63 2.84 5.36
CA VAL A 111 -17.79 1.38 5.30
C VAL A 111 -16.52 0.68 5.79
N LEU A 112 -15.34 1.06 5.28
CA LEU A 112 -14.07 0.45 5.69
C LEU A 112 -13.76 0.65 7.18
N GLY A 113 -14.01 1.85 7.70
CA GLY A 113 -13.79 2.13 9.12
C GLY A 113 -14.57 1.17 10.01
N ALA A 114 -15.86 0.95 9.71
CA ALA A 114 -16.72 0.02 10.43
C ALA A 114 -16.28 -1.45 10.22
N SER A 115 -15.97 -1.84 8.98
CA SER A 115 -15.51 -3.19 8.64
C SER A 115 -14.26 -3.58 9.44
N LEU A 116 -13.22 -2.73 9.44
CA LEU A 116 -11.98 -2.99 10.17
C LEU A 116 -12.16 -2.93 11.70
N ALA A 117 -12.98 -2.01 12.20
CA ALA A 117 -13.26 -1.91 13.64
C ALA A 117 -14.00 -3.17 14.15
N CYS A 118 -14.96 -3.71 13.37
CA CYS A 118 -15.64 -4.98 13.67
C CYS A 118 -14.65 -6.14 13.74
N ALA A 119 -13.79 -6.30 12.73
CA ALA A 119 -12.77 -7.36 12.73
C ALA A 119 -11.85 -7.29 13.95
N ARG A 120 -11.40 -6.08 14.30
CA ARG A 120 -10.54 -5.85 15.48
C ARG A 120 -11.24 -6.09 16.81
N ALA A 121 -12.52 -5.71 16.93
CA ALA A 121 -13.33 -5.98 18.12
C ALA A 121 -13.58 -7.48 18.28
N ALA A 122 -13.92 -8.18 17.19
CA ALA A 122 -14.10 -9.62 17.16
C ALA A 122 -12.81 -10.39 17.51
N ALA A 123 -11.65 -9.93 17.03
CA ALA A 123 -10.35 -10.49 17.39
C ALA A 123 -10.11 -10.37 18.91
N ARG A 124 -10.37 -9.21 19.52
CA ARG A 124 -10.26 -9.00 20.97
C ARG A 124 -11.21 -9.87 21.76
N SER A 125 -12.48 -9.95 21.35
CA SER A 125 -13.49 -10.83 21.96
C SER A 125 -13.10 -12.31 21.87
N SER A 126 -12.33 -12.67 20.85
CA SER A 126 -11.80 -14.03 20.65
C SER A 126 -10.45 -14.26 21.37
N GLU A 127 -9.93 -13.26 22.08
CA GLU A 127 -8.61 -13.28 22.74
C GLU A 127 -7.46 -13.61 21.78
N LEU A 128 -7.57 -13.17 20.51
CA LEU A 128 -6.58 -13.37 19.47
C LEU A 128 -6.01 -12.03 18.97
N PRO A 129 -4.72 -11.95 18.62
CA PRO A 129 -4.22 -10.84 17.84
C PRO A 129 -4.86 -10.84 16.45
N LEU A 130 -4.98 -9.66 15.83
CA LEU A 130 -5.72 -9.50 14.59
C LEU A 130 -5.19 -10.39 13.46
N TYR A 131 -3.88 -10.52 13.32
CA TYR A 131 -3.30 -11.37 12.27
C TYR A 131 -3.69 -12.85 12.40
N ARG A 132 -3.80 -13.37 13.64
CA ARG A 132 -4.28 -14.74 13.88
C ARG A 132 -5.78 -14.89 13.73
N TYR A 133 -6.53 -13.87 14.12
CA TYR A 133 -7.99 -13.88 13.96
C TYR A 133 -8.39 -13.97 12.48
N VAL A 134 -7.77 -13.14 11.63
CA VAL A 134 -8.06 -13.10 10.18
C VAL A 134 -7.42 -14.28 9.44
N GLY A 135 -6.14 -14.57 9.70
CA GLY A 135 -5.36 -15.54 8.93
C GLY A 135 -5.37 -16.98 9.51
N GLY A 136 -5.92 -17.16 10.71
CA GLY A 136 -5.99 -18.46 11.38
C GLY A 136 -4.61 -19.02 11.76
N ALA A 137 -4.55 -20.33 11.88
CA ALA A 137 -3.34 -21.05 12.32
C ALA A 137 -2.16 -20.96 11.32
N ASN A 138 -2.44 -20.63 10.06
CA ASN A 138 -1.42 -20.53 9.01
C ASN A 138 -0.78 -19.13 8.86
N ALA A 139 -1.22 -18.15 9.64
CA ALA A 139 -0.63 -16.80 9.63
C ALA A 139 0.74 -16.82 10.33
N HIS A 140 1.84 -16.80 9.55
CA HIS A 140 3.19 -16.94 10.09
C HIS A 140 4.31 -16.28 9.25
N VAL A 141 3.98 -15.75 8.06
CA VAL A 141 5.00 -15.17 7.17
C VAL A 141 5.14 -13.68 7.44
N LEU A 142 6.33 -13.27 7.91
CA LEU A 142 6.73 -11.87 8.04
C LEU A 142 7.06 -11.33 6.64
N PRO A 143 6.44 -10.20 6.21
CA PRO A 143 6.63 -9.70 4.87
C PRO A 143 8.01 -9.04 4.69
N THR A 144 8.58 -9.15 3.49
CA THR A 144 9.72 -8.34 3.07
C THR A 144 9.25 -6.91 2.82
N PRO A 145 9.81 -5.91 3.52
CA PRO A 145 9.37 -4.52 3.36
C PRO A 145 9.94 -3.90 2.09
N MET A 146 9.11 -3.15 1.38
CA MET A 146 9.47 -2.21 0.30
C MET A 146 9.54 -0.82 0.91
N MET A 147 10.76 -0.36 1.26
CA MET A 147 10.93 0.92 1.98
C MET A 147 11.26 2.04 1.02
N ASN A 148 10.33 2.96 0.84
CA ASN A 148 10.47 4.13 -0.01
C ASN A 148 11.41 5.16 0.62
N ILE A 149 12.67 5.23 0.17
CA ILE A 149 13.71 6.08 0.75
C ILE A 149 14.04 7.33 -0.06
N LEU A 150 13.52 7.42 -1.31
CA LEU A 150 13.65 8.61 -2.14
C LEU A 150 12.37 8.82 -2.95
N ASN A 151 11.85 10.05 -2.91
CA ASN A 151 10.58 10.45 -3.52
C ASN A 151 10.75 11.43 -4.68
N GLY A 152 9.87 11.30 -5.67
CA GLY A 152 9.60 12.27 -6.71
C GLY A 152 8.11 12.34 -7.03
N GLY A 153 7.75 12.71 -8.24
CA GLY A 153 6.36 12.80 -8.71
C GLY A 153 5.49 13.63 -7.77
N VAL A 154 4.25 13.19 -7.56
CA VAL A 154 3.29 13.88 -6.67
C VAL A 154 3.62 13.76 -5.18
N HIS A 155 4.55 12.89 -4.79
CA HIS A 155 4.99 12.71 -3.41
C HIS A 155 6.08 13.70 -2.96
N ALA A 156 6.61 14.53 -3.88
CA ALA A 156 7.69 15.47 -3.59
C ALA A 156 7.62 16.73 -4.46
N ASP A 157 7.97 17.88 -3.89
CA ASP A 157 8.13 19.14 -4.65
C ASP A 157 9.55 19.20 -5.20
N ASN A 158 9.81 18.40 -6.25
CA ASN A 158 11.09 18.32 -6.95
C ASN A 158 10.87 18.04 -8.45
N ASN A 159 11.96 17.82 -9.19
CA ASN A 159 11.94 17.61 -10.64
C ASN A 159 12.12 16.15 -11.08
N VAL A 160 12.00 15.19 -10.18
CA VAL A 160 12.02 13.76 -10.51
C VAL A 160 10.61 13.32 -10.87
N ASP A 161 10.42 12.75 -12.07
CA ASP A 161 9.09 12.37 -12.55
C ASP A 161 8.57 11.10 -11.84
N PHE A 162 9.45 10.14 -11.52
CA PHE A 162 9.07 8.89 -10.87
C PHE A 162 8.84 9.08 -9.37
N GLN A 163 7.76 8.50 -8.89
CA GLN A 163 7.20 8.81 -7.57
C GLN A 163 7.98 8.20 -6.41
N GLU A 164 8.44 6.93 -6.53
CA GLU A 164 9.05 6.20 -5.42
C GLU A 164 10.24 5.35 -5.85
N PHE A 165 11.29 5.38 -5.01
CA PHE A 165 12.45 4.53 -5.13
C PHE A 165 12.67 3.81 -3.81
N MET A 166 12.55 2.49 -3.85
CA MET A 166 12.48 1.64 -2.67
C MET A 166 13.65 0.68 -2.57
N ILE A 167 14.00 0.32 -1.33
CA ILE A 167 14.94 -0.76 -1.01
C ILE A 167 14.20 -1.91 -0.33
N MET A 168 14.67 -3.14 -0.61
CA MET A 168 14.10 -4.39 -0.10
C MET A 168 15.21 -5.27 0.47
N PRO A 169 15.22 -5.58 1.78
CA PRO A 169 16.28 -6.35 2.45
C PRO A 169 16.05 -7.86 2.27
N VAL A 170 16.10 -8.32 1.01
CA VAL A 170 15.79 -9.71 0.65
C VAL A 170 16.82 -10.74 1.18
N GLY A 171 18.03 -10.28 1.51
CA GLY A 171 19.10 -11.14 2.04
C GLY A 171 19.12 -11.24 3.56
N ALA A 172 18.23 -10.53 4.29
CA ALA A 172 18.18 -10.59 5.74
C ALA A 172 17.60 -11.94 6.22
N GLU A 173 17.99 -12.36 7.42
CA GLU A 173 17.54 -13.62 8.02
C GLU A 173 16.24 -13.47 8.84
N SER A 174 15.84 -12.21 9.17
CA SER A 174 14.65 -11.89 9.95
C SER A 174 14.09 -10.53 9.54
N PHE A 175 12.84 -10.26 9.90
CA PHE A 175 12.22 -8.95 9.65
C PHE A 175 12.96 -7.84 10.42
N ALA A 176 13.25 -8.06 11.70
CA ALA A 176 13.97 -7.08 12.53
C ALA A 176 15.37 -6.75 11.96
N GLU A 177 16.10 -7.75 11.46
CA GLU A 177 17.39 -7.56 10.80
C GLU A 177 17.26 -6.76 9.51
N GLY A 178 16.27 -7.09 8.67
CA GLY A 178 15.98 -6.34 7.45
C GLY A 178 15.61 -4.89 7.72
N LEU A 179 14.81 -4.62 8.76
CA LEU A 179 14.46 -3.26 9.18
C LEU A 179 15.71 -2.48 9.63
N ARG A 180 16.62 -3.11 10.39
CA ARG A 180 17.89 -2.51 10.79
C ARG A 180 18.72 -2.10 9.57
N TRP A 181 18.91 -3.00 8.61
CA TRP A 181 19.66 -2.72 7.38
C TRP A 181 19.09 -1.51 6.63
N CYS A 182 17.77 -1.48 6.44
CA CYS A 182 17.11 -0.38 5.75
C CYS A 182 17.25 0.95 6.51
N ALA A 183 17.19 0.96 7.84
CA ALA A 183 17.40 2.16 8.65
C ALA A 183 18.84 2.67 8.52
N GLU A 184 19.84 1.78 8.54
CA GLU A 184 21.25 2.14 8.36
C GLU A 184 21.52 2.72 6.96
N ILE A 185 20.94 2.11 5.90
CA ILE A 185 21.02 2.63 4.54
C ILE A 185 20.33 4.01 4.44
N TYR A 186 19.15 4.16 5.01
CA TYR A 186 18.42 5.45 5.01
C TYR A 186 19.24 6.58 5.64
N HIS A 187 19.86 6.33 6.80
CA HIS A 187 20.72 7.33 7.45
C HIS A 187 22.01 7.59 6.66
N THR A 188 22.54 6.58 5.99
CA THR A 188 23.71 6.71 5.11
C THR A 188 23.34 7.51 3.85
N LEU A 189 22.17 7.26 3.24
CA LEU A 189 21.66 8.04 2.11
C LEU A 189 21.57 9.53 2.46
N LYS A 190 21.11 9.88 3.67
CA LYS A 190 21.08 11.27 4.14
C LYS A 190 22.46 11.92 4.07
N LYS A 191 23.52 11.19 4.48
CA LYS A 191 24.91 11.71 4.42
C LYS A 191 25.40 11.86 2.99
N VAL A 192 25.15 10.85 2.15
CA VAL A 192 25.53 10.86 0.72
C VAL A 192 24.89 12.04 0.00
N LEU A 193 23.59 12.29 0.20
CA LEU A 193 22.89 13.43 -0.39
C LEU A 193 23.46 14.78 0.12
N HIS A 194 23.72 14.88 1.42
CA HIS A 194 24.29 16.09 2.00
C HIS A 194 25.70 16.39 1.45
N GLU A 195 26.57 15.38 1.30
CA GLU A 195 27.90 15.50 0.71
C GLU A 195 27.84 15.91 -0.76
N ALA A 196 26.80 15.52 -1.48
CA ALA A 196 26.52 15.97 -2.85
C ALA A 196 25.91 17.38 -2.92
N GLY A 197 25.69 18.06 -1.78
CA GLY A 197 25.07 19.38 -1.72
C GLY A 197 23.56 19.38 -1.96
N LEU A 198 22.90 18.23 -1.80
CA LEU A 198 21.47 18.04 -2.00
C LEU A 198 20.69 18.22 -0.70
N GLY A 199 19.41 18.62 -0.83
CA GLY A 199 18.53 18.83 0.31
C GLY A 199 18.14 17.53 1.02
N GLY A 200 17.97 17.60 2.35
CA GLY A 200 17.55 16.48 3.20
C GLY A 200 16.06 16.55 3.62
N GLY A 201 15.22 17.33 2.91
CA GLY A 201 13.77 17.34 3.10
C GLY A 201 13.17 15.99 2.72
N VAL A 202 12.06 15.61 3.36
CA VAL A 202 11.37 14.34 3.10
C VAL A 202 9.98 14.59 2.56
N GLY A 203 9.52 13.69 1.69
CA GLY A 203 8.16 13.65 1.16
C GLY A 203 7.14 13.07 2.16
N ASP A 204 5.92 12.88 1.68
CA ASP A 204 4.78 12.41 2.49
C ASP A 204 5.02 11.02 3.10
N GLU A 205 5.81 10.19 2.44
CA GLU A 205 6.11 8.82 2.89
C GLU A 205 7.45 8.69 3.63
N GLY A 206 8.13 9.81 3.88
CA GLY A 206 9.38 9.86 4.65
C GLY A 206 10.65 9.65 3.81
N GLY A 207 10.57 9.37 2.51
CA GLY A 207 11.71 9.34 1.60
C GLY A 207 12.28 10.73 1.34
N PHE A 208 13.61 10.83 1.08
CA PHE A 208 14.23 12.11 0.73
C PHE A 208 13.75 12.62 -0.63
N ALA A 209 13.66 13.93 -0.78
CA ALA A 209 13.10 14.59 -1.95
C ALA A 209 14.07 15.61 -2.58
N PRO A 210 15.29 15.23 -3.02
CA PRO A 210 16.22 16.14 -3.66
C PRO A 210 15.80 16.45 -5.09
N ASN A 211 16.21 17.63 -5.62
CA ASN A 211 16.22 17.89 -7.06
C ASN A 211 17.36 17.13 -7.71
N LEU A 212 17.06 16.33 -8.72
CA LEU A 212 18.02 15.53 -9.47
C LEU A 212 17.91 15.81 -10.98
N LYS A 213 18.92 15.43 -11.76
CA LYS A 213 18.95 15.76 -13.18
C LYS A 213 18.20 14.77 -14.07
N THR A 214 18.06 13.53 -13.61
CA THR A 214 17.41 12.45 -14.33
C THR A 214 16.69 11.52 -13.39
N ASN A 215 15.72 10.78 -13.90
CA ASN A 215 14.98 9.75 -13.15
C ASN A 215 15.84 8.52 -12.81
N GLU A 216 17.04 8.39 -13.38
CA GLU A 216 18.02 7.36 -13.03
C GLU A 216 18.92 7.75 -11.85
N GLU A 217 19.13 9.05 -11.59
CA GLU A 217 20.04 9.48 -10.51
C GLU A 217 19.67 9.00 -9.12
N PRO A 218 18.38 8.91 -8.74
CA PRO A 218 17.99 8.28 -7.47
C PRO A 218 18.61 6.91 -7.25
N LEU A 219 18.58 6.03 -8.26
CA LEU A 219 19.14 4.68 -8.17
C LEU A 219 20.66 4.71 -7.94
N LYS A 220 21.38 5.66 -8.53
CA LYS A 220 22.84 5.84 -8.30
C LYS A 220 23.14 6.20 -6.85
N TYR A 221 22.36 7.13 -6.27
CA TYR A 221 22.53 7.51 -4.86
C TYR A 221 22.16 6.38 -3.91
N ILE A 222 21.15 5.59 -4.24
CA ILE A 222 20.75 4.41 -3.45
C ILE A 222 21.85 3.34 -3.48
N VAL A 223 22.44 3.05 -4.66
CA VAL A 223 23.61 2.16 -4.76
C VAL A 223 24.74 2.63 -3.87
N GLN A 224 25.14 3.90 -3.97
CA GLN A 224 26.20 4.49 -3.15
C GLN A 224 25.88 4.38 -1.64
N ALA A 225 24.64 4.61 -1.25
CA ALA A 225 24.22 4.51 0.15
C ALA A 225 24.28 3.08 0.67
N CYS A 226 23.84 2.09 -0.12
CA CYS A 226 23.94 0.67 0.23
C CYS A 226 25.40 0.24 0.43
N GLU A 227 26.26 0.55 -0.54
CA GLU A 227 27.69 0.20 -0.49
C GLU A 227 28.42 0.90 0.68
N ALA A 228 28.13 2.20 0.91
CA ALA A 228 28.70 2.95 2.03
C ALA A 228 28.21 2.47 3.40
N ALA A 229 27.00 1.89 3.48
CA ALA A 229 26.48 1.23 4.66
C ALA A 229 26.99 -0.20 4.85
N GLY A 230 27.71 -0.76 3.86
CA GLY A 230 28.31 -2.10 3.91
C GLY A 230 27.42 -3.21 3.36
N TYR A 231 26.34 -2.88 2.67
CA TYR A 231 25.41 -3.82 2.05
C TYR A 231 25.60 -3.92 0.55
N LYS A 232 25.37 -5.11 0.00
CA LYS A 232 25.59 -5.40 -1.43
C LYS A 232 24.27 -5.34 -2.20
N PRO A 233 24.08 -4.35 -3.12
CA PRO A 233 23.00 -4.36 -4.07
C PRO A 233 23.00 -5.65 -4.91
N GLY A 234 21.82 -6.25 -5.11
CA GLY A 234 21.64 -7.48 -5.87
C GLY A 234 21.72 -8.77 -5.05
N SER A 235 22.23 -8.74 -3.81
CA SER A 235 22.26 -9.91 -2.92
C SER A 235 21.60 -9.62 -1.57
N ASP A 236 22.06 -8.59 -0.87
CA ASP A 236 21.51 -8.23 0.44
C ASP A 236 20.26 -7.38 0.26
N ILE A 237 20.35 -6.41 -0.66
CA ILE A 237 19.30 -5.44 -0.97
C ILE A 237 18.96 -5.50 -2.46
N MET A 238 17.67 -5.64 -2.77
CA MET A 238 17.12 -5.39 -4.10
C MET A 238 16.39 -4.05 -4.12
N PHE A 239 16.13 -3.53 -5.32
CA PHE A 239 15.42 -2.26 -5.49
C PHE A 239 14.01 -2.51 -6.02
N ALA A 240 13.09 -1.64 -5.62
CA ALA A 240 11.77 -1.55 -6.20
C ALA A 240 11.47 -0.10 -6.58
N MET A 241 10.61 0.09 -7.56
CA MET A 241 10.21 1.40 -8.06
C MET A 241 8.69 1.48 -8.19
N ASP A 242 8.17 2.67 -7.95
CA ASP A 242 6.82 3.06 -8.34
C ASP A 242 6.90 4.37 -9.13
N PRO A 243 6.89 4.31 -10.45
CA PRO A 243 6.88 5.51 -11.28
C PRO A 243 5.54 6.22 -11.32
N ALA A 244 4.41 5.57 -10.95
CA ALA A 244 3.06 6.08 -11.06
C ALA A 244 2.77 6.62 -12.47
N SER A 245 2.93 5.77 -13.48
CA SER A 245 3.04 6.19 -14.89
C SER A 245 1.80 6.89 -15.45
N THR A 246 0.63 6.72 -14.83
CA THR A 246 -0.60 7.44 -15.19
C THR A 246 -0.44 8.96 -15.03
N GLU A 247 0.37 9.43 -14.06
CA GLU A 247 0.55 10.86 -13.77
C GLU A 247 1.25 11.64 -14.88
N TYR A 248 2.02 10.98 -15.73
CA TYR A 248 2.72 11.61 -16.87
C TYR A 248 2.34 11.00 -18.22
N TYR A 249 1.23 10.26 -18.27
CA TYR A 249 0.69 9.70 -19.52
C TYR A 249 -0.34 10.63 -20.16
N ASP A 250 -0.06 11.08 -21.37
CA ASP A 250 -1.00 11.82 -22.22
C ASP A 250 -1.85 10.81 -23.01
N ALA A 251 -3.06 10.53 -22.54
CA ALA A 251 -3.96 9.55 -23.14
C ALA A 251 -4.46 9.96 -24.55
N GLU A 252 -4.52 11.26 -24.86
CA GLU A 252 -4.94 11.72 -26.21
C GLU A 252 -3.87 11.45 -27.25
N ARG A 253 -2.59 11.54 -26.85
CA ARG A 253 -1.43 11.35 -27.72
C ARG A 253 -0.86 9.93 -27.65
N GLY A 254 -1.21 9.17 -26.61
CA GLY A 254 -0.61 7.86 -26.34
C GLY A 254 0.89 7.96 -25.99
N MET A 255 1.29 8.99 -25.22
CA MET A 255 2.69 9.31 -24.93
C MET A 255 2.95 9.48 -23.45
N TYR A 256 4.08 8.99 -22.98
CA TYR A 256 4.62 9.22 -21.64
C TYR A 256 5.53 10.44 -21.66
N CYS A 257 5.14 11.51 -20.96
CA CYS A 257 5.78 12.82 -21.00
C CYS A 257 6.59 13.05 -19.71
N LEU A 258 7.88 12.74 -19.71
CA LEU A 258 8.77 12.94 -18.57
C LEU A 258 9.25 14.39 -18.56
N ALA A 259 8.51 15.26 -17.85
CA ALA A 259 8.73 16.71 -17.84
C ALA A 259 10.07 17.10 -17.21
N GLY A 260 10.50 16.35 -16.17
CA GLY A 260 11.78 16.59 -15.47
C GLY A 260 13.00 16.39 -16.37
N GLU A 261 12.91 15.48 -17.34
CA GLU A 261 13.97 15.22 -18.33
C GLU A 261 13.70 15.89 -19.67
N GLY A 262 12.48 16.37 -19.93
CA GLY A 262 12.09 16.99 -21.19
C GLY A 262 12.03 16.00 -22.36
N VAL A 263 11.66 14.73 -22.10
CA VAL A 263 11.57 13.66 -23.09
C VAL A 263 10.16 13.07 -23.14
N GLU A 264 9.81 12.53 -24.31
CA GLU A 264 8.53 11.85 -24.52
C GLU A 264 8.78 10.45 -25.10
N TYR A 265 8.02 9.47 -24.63
CA TYR A 265 8.14 8.08 -25.04
C TYR A 265 6.79 7.51 -25.49
N THR A 266 6.78 6.69 -26.53
CA THR A 266 5.67 5.77 -26.80
C THR A 266 5.67 4.64 -25.76
N SER A 267 4.58 3.84 -25.70
CA SER A 267 4.52 2.66 -24.83
C SER A 267 5.70 1.72 -25.06
N GLU A 268 6.06 1.44 -26.32
CA GLU A 268 7.21 0.59 -26.65
C GLU A 268 8.54 1.18 -26.17
N GLN A 269 8.75 2.48 -26.33
CA GLN A 269 9.96 3.15 -25.85
C GLN A 269 10.04 3.21 -24.34
N MET A 270 8.89 3.31 -23.65
CA MET A 270 8.84 3.23 -22.18
C MET A 270 9.20 1.84 -21.68
N VAL A 271 8.74 0.78 -22.36
CA VAL A 271 9.16 -0.61 -22.07
C VAL A 271 10.67 -0.79 -22.29
N ASP A 272 11.23 -0.26 -23.39
CA ASP A 272 12.68 -0.27 -23.64
C ASP A 272 13.46 0.48 -22.53
N TYR A 273 12.89 1.54 -21.98
CA TYR A 273 13.48 2.28 -20.87
C TYR A 273 13.55 1.42 -19.59
N TRP A 274 12.44 0.73 -19.25
CA TRP A 274 12.40 -0.20 -18.09
C TRP A 274 13.37 -1.35 -18.26
N GLU A 275 13.42 -1.97 -19.42
CA GLU A 275 14.37 -3.08 -19.70
C GLU A 275 15.83 -2.64 -19.48
N LYS A 276 16.21 -1.46 -19.94
CA LYS A 276 17.56 -0.89 -19.71
C LYS A 276 17.87 -0.64 -18.24
N LEU A 277 16.91 -0.14 -17.45
CA LEU A 277 17.12 0.06 -16.03
C LEU A 277 17.27 -1.25 -15.28
N VAL A 278 16.45 -2.26 -15.59
CA VAL A 278 16.50 -3.61 -15.00
C VAL A 278 17.82 -4.31 -15.33
N ASP A 279 18.35 -4.12 -16.55
CA ASP A 279 19.66 -4.68 -16.93
C ASP A 279 20.84 -4.03 -16.20
N LYS A 280 20.65 -2.78 -15.73
CA LYS A 280 21.71 -1.98 -15.10
C LYS A 280 21.71 -2.01 -13.58
N TYR A 281 20.54 -2.11 -12.97
CA TYR A 281 20.33 -2.03 -11.52
C TYR A 281 19.63 -3.30 -11.02
N PRO A 282 19.82 -3.68 -9.75
CA PRO A 282 19.17 -4.85 -9.18
C PRO A 282 17.69 -4.56 -8.83
N ILE A 283 16.91 -4.16 -9.84
CA ILE A 283 15.48 -3.90 -9.71
C ILE A 283 14.75 -5.23 -9.78
N ILE A 284 14.01 -5.54 -8.72
CA ILE A 284 13.22 -6.78 -8.61
C ILE A 284 11.72 -6.53 -8.76
N SER A 285 11.27 -5.27 -8.58
CA SER A 285 9.84 -4.93 -8.66
C SER A 285 9.64 -3.55 -9.27
N ILE A 286 8.66 -3.43 -10.18
CA ILE A 286 8.17 -2.17 -10.74
C ILE A 286 6.65 -2.15 -10.56
N GLU A 287 6.15 -1.16 -9.84
CA GLU A 287 4.74 -0.87 -9.66
C GLU A 287 4.32 0.17 -10.71
N ASP A 288 3.16 0.01 -11.32
CA ASP A 288 2.58 0.90 -12.31
C ASP A 288 3.58 1.46 -13.34
N GLY A 289 4.37 0.53 -13.92
CA GLY A 289 5.36 0.84 -14.96
C GLY A 289 4.74 1.35 -16.26
N MET A 290 3.44 1.16 -16.44
CA MET A 290 2.62 1.70 -17.53
C MET A 290 1.35 2.34 -16.95
N ALA A 291 0.69 3.21 -17.72
CA ALA A 291 -0.55 3.86 -17.29
C ALA A 291 -1.71 2.87 -17.10
N GLU A 292 -2.67 3.18 -16.22
CA GLU A 292 -3.75 2.30 -15.77
C GLU A 292 -4.68 1.80 -16.89
N GLU A 293 -4.76 2.49 -18.02
CA GLU A 293 -5.56 2.09 -19.19
C GLU A 293 -4.71 1.74 -20.42
N ASP A 294 -3.38 1.77 -20.33
CA ASP A 294 -2.48 1.29 -21.39
C ASP A 294 -2.28 -0.22 -21.32
N TRP A 295 -3.37 -0.98 -21.47
CA TRP A 295 -3.37 -2.45 -21.38
C TRP A 295 -2.44 -3.13 -22.38
N ASP A 296 -2.28 -2.56 -23.58
CA ASP A 296 -1.36 -3.07 -24.61
C ASP A 296 0.10 -2.83 -24.20
N GLY A 297 0.42 -1.67 -23.63
CA GLY A 297 1.72 -1.36 -23.05
C GLY A 297 2.05 -2.28 -21.87
N TRP A 298 1.10 -2.53 -20.99
CA TRP A 298 1.22 -3.49 -19.88
C TRP A 298 1.50 -4.91 -20.39
N LYS A 299 0.80 -5.33 -21.45
CA LYS A 299 1.04 -6.65 -22.06
C LYS A 299 2.45 -6.74 -22.62
N LEU A 300 2.90 -5.70 -23.35
CA LEU A 300 4.26 -5.65 -23.89
C LEU A 300 5.31 -5.67 -22.77
N LEU A 301 5.13 -4.89 -21.70
CA LEU A 301 6.02 -4.87 -20.54
C LEU A 301 6.12 -6.26 -19.89
N THR A 302 4.96 -6.90 -19.69
CA THR A 302 4.89 -8.23 -19.06
C THR A 302 5.59 -9.29 -19.90
N ASP A 303 5.38 -9.27 -21.22
CA ASP A 303 6.03 -10.22 -22.13
C ASP A 303 7.57 -10.05 -22.21
N ARG A 304 8.06 -8.81 -22.00
CA ARG A 304 9.49 -8.47 -22.10
C ARG A 304 10.28 -8.79 -20.83
N ILE A 305 9.75 -8.42 -19.67
CA ILE A 305 10.51 -8.50 -18.41
C ILE A 305 9.78 -9.20 -17.26
N GLY A 306 8.52 -9.60 -17.43
CA GLY A 306 7.69 -10.14 -16.35
C GLY A 306 8.14 -11.48 -15.79
N ASP A 307 9.04 -12.21 -16.45
CA ASP A 307 9.66 -13.42 -15.90
C ASP A 307 10.91 -13.13 -15.04
N ARG A 308 11.45 -11.90 -15.09
CA ARG A 308 12.64 -11.45 -14.33
C ARG A 308 12.30 -10.44 -13.24
N VAL A 309 11.19 -9.73 -13.38
CA VAL A 309 10.80 -8.62 -12.53
C VAL A 309 9.35 -8.76 -12.12
N GLN A 310 9.07 -8.53 -10.86
CA GLN A 310 7.71 -8.38 -10.37
C GLN A 310 7.09 -7.11 -10.94
N LEU A 311 5.96 -7.24 -11.61
CA LEU A 311 5.20 -6.13 -12.18
C LEU A 311 3.90 -5.99 -11.37
N VAL A 312 3.83 -4.94 -10.56
CA VAL A 312 2.73 -4.71 -9.62
C VAL A 312 1.72 -3.75 -10.24
N GLY A 313 0.46 -4.15 -10.27
CA GLY A 313 -0.64 -3.24 -10.59
C GLY A 313 -1.23 -2.62 -9.34
N ASP A 314 -1.09 -1.29 -9.19
CA ASP A 314 -1.78 -0.46 -8.21
C ASP A 314 -2.99 0.21 -8.87
N ASP A 315 -2.82 1.30 -9.59
CA ASP A 315 -3.91 1.98 -10.32
C ASP A 315 -4.53 1.08 -11.40
N LEU A 316 -3.73 0.15 -11.96
CA LEU A 316 -4.21 -0.85 -12.90
C LEU A 316 -5.34 -1.71 -12.31
N PHE A 317 -5.22 -2.14 -11.06
CA PHE A 317 -6.15 -3.09 -10.43
C PHE A 317 -7.03 -2.48 -9.33
N VAL A 318 -6.59 -1.43 -8.66
CA VAL A 318 -7.27 -0.72 -7.56
C VAL A 318 -7.89 -1.66 -6.51
N THR A 319 -7.21 -2.77 -6.20
CA THR A 319 -7.70 -3.82 -5.28
C THR A 319 -9.07 -4.40 -5.70
N ASN A 320 -9.44 -4.25 -6.97
CA ASN A 320 -10.75 -4.63 -7.52
C ASN A 320 -10.67 -5.97 -8.25
N THR A 321 -11.51 -6.93 -7.86
CA THR A 321 -11.51 -8.29 -8.41
C THR A 321 -11.88 -8.36 -9.90
N GLU A 322 -12.71 -7.45 -10.40
CA GLU A 322 -13.08 -7.41 -11.81
C GLU A 322 -11.91 -6.94 -12.68
N ARG A 323 -11.19 -5.89 -12.25
CA ARG A 323 -9.99 -5.40 -12.94
C ARG A 323 -8.85 -6.41 -12.85
N LEU A 324 -8.65 -7.03 -11.67
CA LEU A 324 -7.67 -8.09 -11.49
C LEU A 324 -7.96 -9.29 -12.40
N LYS A 325 -9.21 -9.74 -12.47
CA LYS A 325 -9.64 -10.81 -13.37
C LYS A 325 -9.32 -10.48 -14.83
N LYS A 326 -9.61 -9.25 -15.28
CA LYS A 326 -9.25 -8.81 -16.63
C LYS A 326 -7.75 -8.92 -16.87
N GLY A 327 -6.92 -8.47 -15.92
CA GLY A 327 -5.47 -8.56 -16.01
C GLY A 327 -4.97 -10.01 -16.10
N ILE A 328 -5.51 -10.89 -15.27
CA ILE A 328 -5.20 -12.33 -15.29
C ILE A 328 -5.56 -12.95 -16.65
N GLU A 329 -6.76 -12.66 -17.17
CA GLU A 329 -7.21 -13.18 -18.47
C GLU A 329 -6.36 -12.67 -19.65
N MET A 330 -5.86 -11.44 -19.58
CA MET A 330 -4.97 -10.87 -20.58
C MET A 330 -3.49 -11.29 -20.39
N GLY A 331 -3.13 -11.83 -19.23
CA GLY A 331 -1.75 -12.14 -18.86
C GLY A 331 -0.88 -10.89 -18.76
N VAL A 332 -1.36 -9.87 -18.05
CA VAL A 332 -0.66 -8.61 -17.78
C VAL A 332 -0.36 -8.46 -16.31
N ALA A 333 0.80 -7.88 -15.98
CA ALA A 333 1.37 -7.86 -14.64
C ALA A 333 1.62 -9.28 -14.08
N ASN A 334 2.08 -9.39 -12.84
CA ASN A 334 2.26 -10.66 -12.12
C ASN A 334 2.16 -10.49 -10.60
N ALA A 335 1.75 -9.30 -10.16
CA ALA A 335 1.48 -8.97 -8.77
C ALA A 335 0.41 -7.88 -8.66
N ILE A 336 -0.25 -7.81 -7.50
CA ILE A 336 -1.22 -6.77 -7.15
C ILE A 336 -0.75 -6.00 -5.92
N LEU A 337 -0.91 -4.68 -5.94
CA LEU A 337 -0.88 -3.86 -4.73
C LEU A 337 -2.25 -3.90 -4.06
N VAL A 338 -2.28 -4.13 -2.75
CA VAL A 338 -3.53 -4.24 -1.98
C VAL A 338 -3.66 -3.07 -1.03
N LYS A 339 -4.56 -2.15 -1.34
CA LYS A 339 -4.93 -1.01 -0.52
C LYS A 339 -6.38 -1.18 -0.06
N VAL A 340 -6.60 -1.48 1.21
CA VAL A 340 -7.93 -1.80 1.72
C VAL A 340 -8.98 -0.71 1.47
N ASN A 341 -8.57 0.56 1.40
CA ASN A 341 -9.48 1.67 1.16
C ASN A 341 -9.83 1.89 -0.32
N GLN A 342 -9.07 1.32 -1.28
CA GLN A 342 -9.41 1.38 -2.70
C GLN A 342 -10.70 0.61 -3.03
N ILE A 343 -10.98 -0.43 -2.25
CA ILE A 343 -12.19 -1.25 -2.42
C ILE A 343 -13.22 -1.01 -1.30
N GLY A 344 -12.78 -0.71 -0.07
CA GLY A 344 -13.60 -0.17 1.02
C GLY A 344 -14.26 -1.18 1.93
N SER A 345 -13.89 -2.47 1.90
CA SER A 345 -14.23 -3.46 2.93
C SER A 345 -13.10 -4.47 3.10
N LEU A 346 -13.02 -5.08 4.29
CA LEU A 346 -12.04 -6.15 4.56
C LEU A 346 -12.33 -7.37 3.70
N THR A 347 -13.58 -7.79 3.60
CA THR A 347 -13.99 -8.97 2.81
C THR A 347 -13.53 -8.86 1.36
N GLU A 348 -13.81 -7.75 0.67
CA GLU A 348 -13.42 -7.56 -0.72
C GLU A 348 -11.89 -7.49 -0.91
N ALA A 349 -11.18 -6.88 0.05
CA ALA A 349 -9.71 -6.86 0.03
C ALA A 349 -9.12 -8.28 0.16
N LEU A 350 -9.69 -9.12 1.04
CA LEU A 350 -9.28 -10.53 1.19
C LEU A 350 -9.59 -11.33 -0.09
N GLU A 351 -10.73 -11.10 -0.72
CA GLU A 351 -11.11 -11.75 -1.99
C GLU A 351 -10.15 -11.40 -3.14
N ALA A 352 -9.69 -10.14 -3.20
CA ALA A 352 -8.68 -9.74 -4.18
C ALA A 352 -7.34 -10.45 -3.96
N ILE A 353 -6.92 -10.61 -2.69
CA ILE A 353 -5.68 -11.35 -2.33
C ILE A 353 -5.82 -12.84 -2.72
N GLU A 354 -6.95 -13.46 -2.39
CA GLU A 354 -7.18 -14.88 -2.72
C GLU A 354 -7.17 -15.09 -4.24
N MET A 355 -7.92 -14.29 -5.00
CA MET A 355 -7.93 -14.35 -6.47
C MET A 355 -6.52 -14.20 -7.08
N ALA A 356 -5.73 -13.24 -6.58
CA ALA A 356 -4.35 -13.03 -7.04
C ALA A 356 -3.49 -14.28 -6.82
N LYS A 357 -3.53 -14.84 -5.60
CA LYS A 357 -2.75 -16.04 -5.25
C LYS A 357 -3.16 -17.27 -6.05
N GLU A 358 -4.45 -17.49 -6.27
CA GLU A 358 -4.95 -18.58 -7.09
C GLU A 358 -4.46 -18.49 -8.54
N ALA A 359 -4.25 -17.27 -9.05
CA ALA A 359 -3.68 -17.02 -10.37
C ALA A 359 -2.15 -17.06 -10.41
N GLY A 360 -1.47 -17.26 -9.27
CA GLY A 360 -0.01 -17.23 -9.17
C GLY A 360 0.60 -15.83 -9.12
N TYR A 361 -0.21 -14.79 -8.91
CA TYR A 361 0.24 -13.42 -8.68
C TYR A 361 0.72 -13.24 -7.24
N ALA A 362 1.78 -12.45 -7.06
CA ALA A 362 2.17 -12.01 -5.73
C ALA A 362 1.26 -10.88 -5.23
N CYS A 363 1.21 -10.71 -3.91
CA CYS A 363 0.45 -9.64 -3.27
C CYS A 363 1.38 -8.75 -2.45
N VAL A 364 1.23 -7.43 -2.58
CA VAL A 364 1.93 -6.45 -1.77
C VAL A 364 0.90 -5.71 -0.93
N MET A 365 0.88 -5.90 0.39
CA MET A 365 0.04 -5.12 1.28
C MET A 365 0.57 -3.69 1.35
N SER A 366 -0.29 -2.69 1.17
CA SER A 366 0.16 -1.30 1.01
C SER A 366 -0.56 -0.32 1.92
N HIS A 367 0.19 0.72 2.31
CA HIS A 367 -0.30 1.94 2.91
C HIS A 367 -0.90 2.90 1.87
N ARG A 368 -1.24 4.11 2.32
CA ARG A 368 -1.53 5.27 1.45
C ARG A 368 -0.58 6.44 1.82
N SER A 369 -0.56 7.48 0.97
CA SER A 369 0.23 8.70 1.24
C SER A 369 -0.25 9.42 2.50
N GLY A 370 -1.56 9.49 2.75
CA GLY A 370 -2.14 9.94 4.02
C GLY A 370 -2.41 8.76 4.95
N GLU A 371 -1.58 8.59 5.95
CA GLU A 371 -1.64 7.51 6.93
C GLU A 371 -1.94 8.02 8.34
N SER A 372 -2.06 7.09 9.27
CA SER A 372 -2.24 7.33 10.70
C SER A 372 -1.38 6.37 11.51
N GLU A 373 -1.52 6.37 12.85
CA GLU A 373 -0.93 5.37 13.73
C GLU A 373 -1.56 3.98 13.62
N ASP A 374 -2.63 3.79 12.86
CA ASP A 374 -3.28 2.49 12.67
C ASP A 374 -2.32 1.47 12.03
N THR A 375 -2.30 0.25 12.55
CA THR A 375 -1.36 -0.80 12.15
C THR A 375 -2.03 -1.98 11.46
N THR A 376 -3.31 -1.88 11.12
CA THR A 376 -4.11 -2.99 10.58
C THR A 376 -3.45 -3.66 9.38
N ILE A 377 -2.85 -2.89 8.45
CA ILE A 377 -2.18 -3.46 7.27
C ILE A 377 -0.96 -4.33 7.61
N ALA A 378 -0.29 -4.08 8.73
CA ALA A 378 0.81 -4.94 9.19
C ALA A 378 0.27 -6.31 9.63
N ASP A 379 -0.82 -6.32 10.40
CA ASP A 379 -1.51 -7.56 10.79
C ASP A 379 -2.07 -8.30 9.58
N LEU A 380 -2.68 -7.60 8.61
CA LEU A 380 -3.23 -8.20 7.38
C LEU A 380 -2.14 -8.81 6.48
N ALA A 381 -0.96 -8.18 6.40
CA ALA A 381 0.15 -8.73 5.64
C ALA A 381 0.57 -10.11 6.16
N VAL A 382 0.63 -10.27 7.49
CA VAL A 382 0.95 -11.56 8.12
C VAL A 382 -0.25 -12.50 8.07
N ALA A 383 -1.46 -12.00 8.31
CA ALA A 383 -2.70 -12.81 8.26
C ALA A 383 -2.82 -13.55 6.93
N MET A 384 -2.60 -12.84 5.85
CA MET A 384 -2.75 -13.38 4.50
C MET A 384 -1.45 -13.95 3.93
N ASN A 385 -0.35 -13.98 4.70
CA ASN A 385 0.97 -14.39 4.21
C ASN A 385 1.27 -13.75 2.84
N THR A 386 1.13 -12.42 2.72
CA THR A 386 1.36 -11.73 1.44
C THR A 386 2.82 -11.76 1.02
N GLY A 387 3.72 -11.96 1.98
CA GLY A 387 5.16 -12.01 1.76
C GLY A 387 5.81 -10.65 1.51
N GLN A 388 5.01 -9.59 1.26
CA GLN A 388 5.51 -8.25 0.96
C GLN A 388 4.62 -7.18 1.60
N ILE A 389 5.23 -6.06 2.03
CA ILE A 389 4.53 -4.88 2.52
C ILE A 389 5.21 -3.61 2.02
N LYS A 390 4.43 -2.65 1.50
CA LYS A 390 4.84 -1.32 1.10
C LYS A 390 4.24 -0.31 2.08
N THR A 391 5.06 0.28 2.97
CA THR A 391 4.55 1.20 4.00
C THR A 391 5.51 2.36 4.32
N GLY A 392 6.20 2.86 3.27
CA GLY A 392 7.02 4.07 3.33
C GLY A 392 8.43 3.85 3.86
N ALA A 393 9.13 4.95 4.15
CA ALA A 393 10.48 4.96 4.68
C ALA A 393 10.53 4.54 6.16
N PRO A 394 11.71 4.16 6.69
CA PRO A 394 11.91 3.99 8.13
C PRO A 394 12.01 5.35 8.84
N CYS A 395 11.04 6.22 8.57
CA CYS A 395 10.92 7.59 9.05
C CYS A 395 9.44 7.97 9.12
N ARG A 396 9.05 8.92 9.98
CA ARG A 396 7.68 9.33 10.31
C ARG A 396 6.90 8.27 11.08
N SER A 397 6.22 8.69 12.15
CA SER A 397 5.57 7.78 13.11
C SER A 397 4.45 6.94 12.49
N ASP A 398 3.75 7.51 11.52
CA ASP A 398 2.69 6.87 10.75
C ASP A 398 3.18 5.65 9.95
N ARG A 399 4.44 5.68 9.48
CA ARG A 399 5.11 4.55 8.78
C ARG A 399 5.71 3.57 9.78
N ILE A 400 6.50 4.09 10.72
CA ILE A 400 7.20 3.28 11.73
C ILE A 400 6.22 2.48 12.60
N ALA A 401 5.00 2.96 12.82
CA ALA A 401 3.98 2.22 13.57
C ALA A 401 3.75 0.82 12.98
N LYS A 402 3.68 0.68 11.65
CA LYS A 402 3.49 -0.59 10.94
C LYS A 402 4.72 -1.50 11.08
N TYR A 403 5.92 -0.96 10.92
CA TYR A 403 7.17 -1.71 11.11
C TYR A 403 7.34 -2.19 12.56
N ASN A 404 7.03 -1.35 13.54
CA ASN A 404 7.06 -1.73 14.94
C ASN A 404 6.02 -2.82 15.27
N GLN A 405 4.87 -2.81 14.61
CA GLN A 405 3.87 -3.86 14.75
C GLN A 405 4.39 -5.19 14.20
N LEU A 406 5.05 -5.18 13.06
CA LEU A 406 5.66 -6.39 12.49
C LEU A 406 6.77 -6.97 13.37
N ILE A 407 7.57 -6.13 14.05
CA ILE A 407 8.54 -6.61 15.08
C ILE A 407 7.80 -7.33 16.20
N ARG A 408 6.70 -6.77 16.74
CA ARG A 408 5.93 -7.42 17.82
C ARG A 408 5.35 -8.76 17.35
N ILE A 409 4.85 -8.82 16.11
CA ILE A 409 4.33 -10.06 15.52
C ILE A 409 5.47 -11.09 15.34
N GLU A 410 6.66 -10.66 14.91
CA GLU A 410 7.83 -11.54 14.80
C GLU A 410 8.21 -12.13 16.15
N GLU A 411 8.26 -11.31 17.22
CA GLU A 411 8.53 -11.76 18.57
C GLU A 411 7.46 -12.74 19.09
N GLU A 412 6.19 -12.47 18.82
CA GLU A 412 5.07 -13.34 19.22
C GLU A 412 5.09 -14.69 18.50
N LEU A 413 5.41 -14.71 17.21
CA LEU A 413 5.55 -15.92 16.42
C LEU A 413 6.78 -16.75 16.84
N GLY A 414 7.86 -16.09 17.26
CA GLY A 414 9.10 -16.75 17.65
C GLY A 414 9.61 -17.72 16.56
N MET A 415 9.90 -18.96 16.91
CA MET A 415 10.38 -19.98 15.97
C MET A 415 9.35 -20.42 14.93
N SER A 416 8.09 -20.05 15.05
CA SER A 416 7.03 -20.34 14.08
C SER A 416 6.97 -19.31 12.96
N GLY A 417 7.59 -18.14 13.16
CA GLY A 417 7.65 -17.09 12.15
C GLY A 417 8.65 -17.42 11.05
N ALA A 418 8.33 -17.02 9.82
CA ALA A 418 9.22 -17.13 8.68
C ALA A 418 9.33 -15.78 7.99
N TYR A 419 10.54 -15.25 7.85
CA TYR A 419 10.75 -14.04 7.04
C TYR A 419 10.77 -14.39 5.56
N ALA A 420 9.96 -13.70 4.77
CA ALA A 420 9.79 -14.04 3.36
C ALA A 420 11.07 -13.84 2.52
N GLY A 421 11.83 -12.76 2.74
CA GLY A 421 13.06 -12.50 2.01
C GLY A 421 12.87 -12.62 0.49
N LYS A 422 13.73 -13.38 -0.18
CA LYS A 422 13.63 -13.68 -1.61
C LYS A 422 12.43 -14.54 -1.98
N ASP A 423 11.96 -15.38 -1.07
CA ASP A 423 10.83 -16.29 -1.34
C ASP A 423 9.50 -15.52 -1.53
N ALA A 424 9.47 -14.23 -1.20
CA ALA A 424 8.36 -13.33 -1.51
C ALA A 424 8.09 -13.20 -3.02
N PHE A 425 9.08 -13.46 -3.85
CA PHE A 425 9.05 -13.28 -5.31
C PHE A 425 8.85 -14.60 -6.06
N TYR A 426 7.91 -15.42 -5.61
CA TYR A 426 7.58 -16.71 -6.24
C TYR A 426 6.95 -16.61 -7.64
N ASN A 427 6.52 -15.42 -8.01
CA ASN A 427 5.90 -15.07 -9.29
C ASN A 427 6.90 -14.78 -10.41
N ILE A 428 8.20 -14.72 -10.12
CA ILE A 428 9.30 -14.55 -11.10
C ILE A 428 10.29 -15.70 -11.04
N LYS A 429 11.17 -15.83 -12.07
CA LYS A 429 12.11 -16.95 -12.20
C LYS A 429 13.50 -16.65 -11.67
#